data_aba54eaf052c3363a3cddfc57740311b
#
_entry.id   aba54eaf052c3363a3cddfc57740311b
#
_cell.length_a   1.000
_cell.length_b   1.000
_cell.length_c   1.000
_cell.angle_alpha   90.00
_cell.angle_beta   90.00
_cell.angle_gamma   90.00
#
_symmetry.space_group_name_H-M   'P 1'
#
loop_
_entity.id
_entity.type
_entity.pdbx_description
1 polymer ?
#
loop_
_entity_poly.entity_id
_entity_poly.type
_entity_poly.pdbx_seq_one_letter_code
_entity_poly.pdbx_strand_id
1 'polypeptide(L)'
;MDEAERAQLLALTMQEQLARLSWTVAEFDEARTIGLRSLLGTALARSPWHAERLQGVDVDAVSLADLAGLPVMTKADLMGSFDRIVTTPDLNLARLEEHVSRAGSAVELLDGEYLVLASGGSSGRRAVFPFTVPEAATYFASLIRFTLEWRSRQNLDLGVSAVVSAGTSTHATRALAQLFPPPETRHAFPVTSPLAEIVDGLNRLQPASLVGYPSALALLAGEQIAGRLRIAPAHLTATSEPLTKEARALTARAWGLEPENMFGSTEGLMGWAAPGDDTLTFNDDNVIVEPVDAEECPVGPGESAQRLLITNLFNHTLPLIRYELTDELTVAARGARSFFRATNIEGRADDVFRYGTIVVHPLAFRSPLGRHSDVVEYQVRQTAHGADVSLIANDGVDIATTELADALTAALRAAGLEDPQVSVAIVAELERHPVTGKLRRFIPN
;
A
#
# COMPACT_ATOMS: atom_id res chain seq x y z
N MET A 1 -13.75 21.67 12.14
CA MET A 1 -14.23 21.61 10.73
C MET A 1 -15.39 20.66 10.68
N ASP A 2 -16.56 21.10 10.24
CA ASP A 2 -17.73 20.25 10.07
C ASP A 2 -17.68 19.42 8.76
N GLU A 3 -18.71 18.59 8.50
CA GLU A 3 -18.72 17.70 7.34
C GLU A 3 -18.82 18.48 6.01
N ALA A 4 -19.59 19.56 5.97
CA ALA A 4 -19.74 20.39 4.77
C ALA A 4 -18.43 21.12 4.42
N GLU A 5 -17.75 21.66 5.43
CA GLU A 5 -16.43 22.28 5.30
C GLU A 5 -15.39 21.28 4.77
N ARG A 6 -15.39 20.04 5.28
CA ARG A 6 -14.49 18.97 4.79
C ARG A 6 -14.80 18.58 3.35
N ALA A 7 -16.09 18.47 2.99
CA ALA A 7 -16.49 18.17 1.62
C ALA A 7 -16.05 19.27 0.65
N GLN A 8 -16.20 20.54 1.03
CA GLN A 8 -15.74 21.69 0.22
C GLN A 8 -14.23 21.69 0.07
N LEU A 9 -13.49 21.46 1.18
CA LEU A 9 -12.03 21.34 1.14
C LEU A 9 -11.58 20.25 0.19
N LEU A 10 -12.17 19.05 0.30
CA LEU A 10 -11.83 17.95 -0.60
C LEU A 10 -12.14 18.29 -2.06
N ALA A 11 -13.27 18.94 -2.34
CA ALA A 11 -13.64 19.30 -3.72
C ALA A 11 -12.61 20.26 -4.34
N LEU A 12 -12.17 21.28 -3.61
CA LEU A 12 -11.13 22.21 -4.06
C LEU A 12 -9.78 21.51 -4.25
N THR A 13 -9.37 20.70 -3.27
CA THR A 13 -8.14 19.91 -3.36
C THR A 13 -8.19 18.95 -4.55
N MET A 14 -9.33 18.28 -4.78
CA MET A 14 -9.50 17.36 -5.89
C MET A 14 -9.40 18.09 -7.25
N GLN A 15 -10.00 19.27 -7.37
CA GLN A 15 -9.88 20.08 -8.59
C GLN A 15 -8.42 20.40 -8.91
N GLU A 16 -7.65 20.81 -7.89
CA GLU A 16 -6.21 21.06 -8.04
C GLU A 16 -5.46 19.78 -8.43
N GLN A 17 -5.69 18.67 -7.72
CA GLN A 17 -5.00 17.41 -7.97
C GLN A 17 -5.31 16.82 -9.36
N LEU A 18 -6.53 17.01 -9.89
CA LEU A 18 -6.89 16.61 -11.25
C LEU A 18 -6.21 17.51 -12.29
N ALA A 19 -6.12 18.83 -12.04
CA ALA A 19 -5.42 19.75 -12.94
C ALA A 19 -3.94 19.37 -13.13
N ARG A 20 -3.28 18.88 -12.07
CA ARG A 20 -1.89 18.44 -12.10
C ARG A 20 -1.64 17.28 -13.07
N LEU A 21 -2.67 16.49 -13.41
CA LEU A 21 -2.55 15.39 -14.38
C LEU A 21 -2.26 15.88 -15.81
N SER A 22 -2.43 17.16 -16.09
CA SER A 22 -2.13 17.80 -17.38
C SER A 22 -0.85 18.65 -17.36
N TRP A 23 -0.13 18.72 -16.26
CA TRP A 23 1.08 19.54 -16.13
C TRP A 23 2.19 19.13 -17.11
N THR A 24 2.92 20.10 -17.57
CA THR A 24 4.18 19.92 -18.28
C THR A 24 5.28 19.47 -17.31
N VAL A 25 6.38 18.96 -17.83
CA VAL A 25 7.57 18.58 -17.03
C VAL A 25 8.05 19.77 -16.19
N ALA A 26 8.08 20.98 -16.77
CA ALA A 26 8.54 22.18 -16.08
C ALA A 26 7.63 22.58 -14.90
N GLU A 27 6.31 22.56 -15.10
CA GLU A 27 5.34 22.83 -14.02
C GLU A 27 5.43 21.79 -12.91
N PHE A 28 5.65 20.53 -13.29
CA PHE A 28 5.83 19.42 -12.35
C PHE A 28 7.09 19.60 -11.48
N ASP A 29 8.23 19.92 -12.08
CA ASP A 29 9.49 20.10 -11.35
C ASP A 29 9.48 21.40 -10.52
N GLU A 30 8.84 22.46 -11.02
CA GLU A 30 8.66 23.71 -10.27
C GLU A 30 7.83 23.47 -9.00
N ALA A 31 6.69 22.78 -9.11
CA ALA A 31 5.83 22.47 -7.97
C ALA A 31 6.53 21.60 -6.92
N ARG A 32 7.30 20.60 -7.35
CA ARG A 32 8.12 19.76 -6.47
C ARG A 32 9.20 20.58 -5.75
N THR A 33 9.86 21.50 -6.47
CA THR A 33 10.88 22.38 -5.87
C THR A 33 10.26 23.33 -4.83
N ILE A 34 9.13 23.93 -5.15
CA ILE A 34 8.39 24.79 -4.20
C ILE A 34 7.95 23.97 -2.97
N GLY A 35 7.37 22.78 -3.17
CA GLY A 35 6.97 21.88 -2.09
C GLY A 35 8.15 21.46 -1.21
N LEU A 36 9.29 21.11 -1.81
CA LEU A 36 10.51 20.74 -1.08
C LEU A 36 11.02 21.89 -0.21
N ARG A 37 11.11 23.09 -0.76
CA ARG A 37 11.52 24.30 0.01
C ARG A 37 10.57 24.59 1.15
N SER A 38 9.26 24.51 0.92
CA SER A 38 8.23 24.70 1.95
C SER A 38 8.36 23.68 3.08
N LEU A 39 8.54 22.40 2.74
CA LEU A 39 8.71 21.31 3.71
C LEU A 39 9.99 21.50 4.53
N LEU A 40 11.13 21.77 3.87
CA LEU A 40 12.41 22.02 4.53
C LEU A 40 12.35 23.24 5.45
N GLY A 41 11.73 24.33 5.01
CA GLY A 41 11.52 25.52 5.82
C GLY A 41 10.72 25.21 7.09
N THR A 42 9.64 24.45 6.98
CA THR A 42 8.84 24.00 8.14
C THR A 42 9.66 23.08 9.05
N ALA A 43 10.36 22.10 8.49
CA ALA A 43 11.16 21.14 9.24
C ALA A 43 12.29 21.81 10.01
N LEU A 44 13.03 22.72 9.40
CA LEU A 44 14.12 23.46 10.05
C LEU A 44 13.60 24.41 11.15
N ALA A 45 12.44 25.03 10.94
CA ALA A 45 11.90 25.99 11.90
C ALA A 45 11.22 25.35 13.11
N ARG A 46 10.63 24.14 12.96
CA ARG A 46 9.72 23.57 13.93
C ARG A 46 10.10 22.17 14.44
N SER A 47 11.02 21.46 13.78
CA SER A 47 11.49 20.14 14.19
C SER A 47 12.93 20.22 14.69
N PRO A 48 13.19 20.10 16.00
CA PRO A 48 14.55 20.12 16.53
C PRO A 48 15.46 19.04 15.93
N TRP A 49 14.90 17.87 15.62
CA TRP A 49 15.64 16.78 15.00
C TRP A 49 16.08 17.11 13.57
N HIS A 50 15.18 17.68 12.77
CA HIS A 50 15.51 18.09 11.41
C HIS A 50 16.45 19.31 11.40
N ALA A 51 16.29 20.26 12.33
CA ALA A 51 17.19 21.39 12.43
C ALA A 51 18.65 20.98 12.68
N GLU A 52 18.88 19.95 13.50
CA GLU A 52 20.22 19.38 13.72
C GLU A 52 20.71 18.59 12.49
N ARG A 53 19.85 17.72 11.96
CA ARG A 53 20.17 16.79 10.86
C ARG A 53 20.47 17.51 9.54
N LEU A 54 19.75 18.60 9.27
CA LEU A 54 19.81 19.38 8.04
C LEU A 54 20.57 20.71 8.21
N GLN A 55 21.44 20.80 9.22
CA GLN A 55 22.21 22.01 9.49
C GLN A 55 23.03 22.42 8.25
N GLY A 56 22.91 23.69 7.87
CA GLY A 56 23.62 24.27 6.73
C GLY A 56 22.89 24.15 5.38
N VAL A 57 21.70 23.57 5.35
CA VAL A 57 20.87 23.56 4.12
C VAL A 57 20.32 24.96 3.88
N ASP A 58 20.62 25.52 2.72
CA ASP A 58 20.02 26.77 2.23
C ASP A 58 18.69 26.45 1.56
N VAL A 59 17.59 26.71 2.26
CA VAL A 59 16.23 26.40 1.80
C VAL A 59 15.87 27.15 0.51
N ASP A 60 16.34 28.36 0.34
CA ASP A 60 16.00 29.19 -0.82
C ASP A 60 16.79 28.76 -2.09
N ALA A 61 17.98 28.19 -1.89
CA ALA A 61 18.82 27.72 -2.98
C ALA A 61 18.60 26.23 -3.35
N VAL A 62 18.09 25.39 -2.43
CA VAL A 62 17.95 23.96 -2.64
C VAL A 62 17.10 23.62 -3.87
N SER A 63 17.55 22.66 -4.65
CA SER A 63 16.87 22.09 -5.82
C SER A 63 16.61 20.59 -5.64
N LEU A 64 15.87 19.99 -6.56
CA LEU A 64 15.63 18.55 -6.58
C LEU A 64 16.94 17.74 -6.72
N ALA A 65 17.95 18.29 -7.39
CA ALA A 65 19.25 17.64 -7.56
C ALA A 65 20.05 17.56 -6.24
N ASP A 66 19.82 18.49 -5.32
CA ASP A 66 20.53 18.54 -4.04
C ASP A 66 19.94 17.56 -3.01
N LEU A 67 18.75 17.01 -3.28
CA LEU A 67 18.05 16.11 -2.37
C LEU A 67 18.90 14.87 -2.03
N ALA A 68 19.58 14.29 -3.01
CA ALA A 68 20.45 13.13 -2.81
C ALA A 68 21.61 13.38 -1.82
N GLY A 69 22.00 14.65 -1.59
CA GLY A 69 23.01 15.03 -0.61
C GLY A 69 22.50 15.10 0.83
N LEU A 70 21.17 15.05 1.04
CA LEU A 70 20.60 15.04 2.39
C LEU A 70 20.70 13.63 3.00
N PRO A 71 20.89 13.53 4.32
CA PRO A 71 20.97 12.23 4.98
C PRO A 71 19.65 11.45 4.86
N VAL A 72 19.73 10.11 4.88
CA VAL A 72 18.54 9.23 4.90
C VAL A 72 17.90 9.23 6.29
N MET A 73 16.59 9.11 6.32
CA MET A 73 15.78 8.95 7.54
C MET A 73 15.18 7.56 7.57
N THR A 74 15.44 6.82 8.63
CA THR A 74 14.93 5.46 8.80
C THR A 74 13.69 5.40 9.70
N LYS A 75 13.00 4.27 9.69
CA LYS A 75 11.91 4.02 10.65
C LYS A 75 12.40 4.02 12.09
N ALA A 76 13.65 3.60 12.33
CA ALA A 76 14.26 3.64 13.66
C ALA A 76 14.46 5.08 14.14
N ASP A 77 14.92 5.97 13.25
CA ASP A 77 15.04 7.40 13.53
C ASP A 77 13.68 8.01 13.88
N LEU A 78 12.65 7.71 13.05
CA LEU A 78 11.29 8.19 13.28
C LEU A 78 10.77 7.78 14.65
N MET A 79 10.84 6.50 14.99
CA MET A 79 10.27 5.99 16.23
C MET A 79 11.14 6.33 17.45
N GLY A 80 12.45 6.47 17.27
CA GLY A 80 13.38 6.84 18.35
C GLY A 80 13.41 8.33 18.68
N SER A 81 13.00 9.17 17.73
CA SER A 81 13.07 10.64 17.87
C SER A 81 11.75 11.34 17.57
N PHE A 82 10.62 10.62 17.58
CA PHE A 82 9.32 11.10 17.13
C PHE A 82 8.96 12.49 17.69
N ASP A 83 9.04 12.66 19.01
CA ASP A 83 8.66 13.90 19.69
C ASP A 83 9.56 15.10 19.34
N ARG A 84 10.72 14.84 18.73
CA ARG A 84 11.63 15.87 18.22
C ARG A 84 11.48 16.10 16.71
N ILE A 85 10.84 15.13 16.00
CA ILE A 85 10.58 15.20 14.55
C ILE A 85 9.29 15.95 14.27
N VAL A 86 8.22 15.64 15.04
CA VAL A 86 6.91 16.28 14.87
C VAL A 86 7.02 17.81 15.05
N THR A 87 6.33 18.57 14.19
CA THR A 87 6.43 20.03 14.13
C THR A 87 5.47 20.75 15.07
N THR A 88 4.55 20.02 15.68
CA THR A 88 3.52 20.51 16.58
C THR A 88 3.83 20.07 18.01
N PRO A 89 4.12 21.00 18.95
CA PRO A 89 4.53 20.65 20.32
C PRO A 89 3.53 19.81 21.11
N ASP A 90 2.24 19.94 20.78
CA ASP A 90 1.16 19.24 21.48
C ASP A 90 1.02 17.78 21.07
N LEU A 91 1.69 17.36 20.00
CA LEU A 91 1.74 15.96 19.55
C LEU A 91 3.01 15.27 20.05
N ASN A 92 2.85 14.07 20.58
CA ASN A 92 3.95 13.18 20.94
C ASN A 92 3.56 11.73 20.69
N LEU A 93 4.53 10.84 20.61
CA LEU A 93 4.32 9.43 20.26
C LEU A 93 3.33 8.75 21.21
N ALA A 94 3.48 8.94 22.53
CA ALA A 94 2.64 8.29 23.53
C ALA A 94 1.16 8.66 23.37
N ARG A 95 0.88 9.94 23.10
CA ARG A 95 -0.48 10.46 22.89
C ARG A 95 -1.12 9.88 21.62
N LEU A 96 -0.34 9.76 20.53
CA LEU A 96 -0.81 9.19 19.28
C LEU A 96 -1.05 7.67 19.42
N GLU A 97 -0.16 6.94 20.09
CA GLU A 97 -0.34 5.52 20.37
C GLU A 97 -1.56 5.26 21.25
N GLU A 98 -1.81 6.09 22.26
CA GLU A 98 -3.00 6.03 23.08
C GLU A 98 -4.28 6.24 22.24
N HIS A 99 -4.29 7.25 21.37
CA HIS A 99 -5.41 7.50 20.45
C HIS A 99 -5.66 6.29 19.54
N VAL A 100 -4.62 5.75 18.91
CA VAL A 100 -4.68 4.57 18.04
C VAL A 100 -5.16 3.32 18.80
N SER A 101 -4.76 3.14 20.06
CA SER A 101 -5.16 1.99 20.87
C SER A 101 -6.66 1.98 21.22
N ARG A 102 -7.28 3.15 21.27
CA ARG A 102 -8.72 3.34 21.54
C ARG A 102 -9.57 3.35 20.27
N ALA A 103 -8.93 3.36 19.09
CA ALA A 103 -9.63 3.50 17.82
C ALA A 103 -10.59 2.34 17.57
N GLY A 104 -11.83 2.66 17.32
CA GLY A 104 -12.90 1.73 16.94
C GLY A 104 -13.09 1.60 15.43
N SER A 105 -14.32 1.38 15.00
CA SER A 105 -14.70 1.28 13.59
C SER A 105 -15.00 2.65 12.94
N ALA A 106 -15.28 3.68 13.75
CA ALA A 106 -15.51 5.05 13.30
C ALA A 106 -14.20 5.86 13.39
N VAL A 107 -13.99 6.75 12.42
CA VAL A 107 -12.85 7.67 12.46
C VAL A 107 -13.10 8.76 13.48
N GLU A 108 -12.14 8.95 14.37
CA GLU A 108 -12.12 10.04 15.33
C GLU A 108 -10.85 10.87 15.09
N LEU A 109 -11.01 12.19 15.03
CA LEU A 109 -9.87 13.09 14.94
C LEU A 109 -9.31 13.37 16.34
N LEU A 110 -8.01 13.24 16.51
CA LEU A 110 -7.35 13.71 17.72
C LEU A 110 -7.48 15.23 17.78
N ASP A 111 -7.99 15.74 18.90
CA ASP A 111 -8.31 17.16 19.14
C ASP A 111 -9.29 17.78 18.12
N GLY A 112 -10.01 16.96 17.34
CA GLY A 112 -10.84 17.48 16.26
C GLY A 112 -10.07 18.00 15.03
N GLU A 113 -8.75 17.80 14.99
CA GLU A 113 -7.83 18.36 14.01
C GLU A 113 -7.00 17.32 13.27
N TYR A 114 -6.51 16.29 13.97
CA TYR A 114 -5.55 15.35 13.38
C TYR A 114 -6.16 13.99 13.09
N LEU A 115 -6.05 13.56 11.84
CA LEU A 115 -6.22 12.16 11.47
C LEU A 115 -4.94 11.40 11.83
N VAL A 116 -5.05 10.37 12.67
CA VAL A 116 -3.91 9.54 13.06
C VAL A 116 -4.01 8.18 12.40
N LEU A 117 -3.07 7.89 11.51
CA LEU A 117 -2.95 6.60 10.82
C LEU A 117 -1.85 5.75 11.43
N ALA A 118 -2.02 4.44 11.39
CA ALA A 118 -1.02 3.50 11.88
C ALA A 118 -0.65 2.49 10.80
N SER A 119 0.66 2.26 10.61
CA SER A 119 1.16 1.23 9.71
C SER A 119 0.83 -0.17 10.24
N GLY A 120 0.66 -1.15 9.32
CA GLY A 120 0.31 -2.52 9.68
C GLY A 120 1.37 -3.32 10.47
N GLY A 121 2.54 -2.72 10.73
CA GLY A 121 3.58 -3.28 11.62
C GLY A 121 4.09 -4.66 11.21
N SER A 122 4.65 -4.84 10.02
CA SER A 122 5.33 -6.09 9.63
C SER A 122 6.60 -6.36 10.45
N SER A 123 7.21 -5.31 11.02
CA SER A 123 8.46 -5.36 11.80
C SER A 123 8.24 -5.32 13.34
N GLY A 124 7.02 -5.59 13.83
CA GLY A 124 6.73 -5.64 15.27
C GLY A 124 6.54 -4.27 15.95
N ARG A 125 7.06 -3.18 15.43
CA ARG A 125 6.77 -1.81 15.88
C ARG A 125 5.85 -1.12 14.91
N ARG A 126 4.70 -0.67 15.39
CA ARG A 126 3.76 0.18 14.66
C ARG A 126 4.35 1.57 14.51
N ALA A 127 4.39 2.12 13.30
CA ALA A 127 4.62 3.55 13.14
C ALA A 127 3.27 4.27 13.06
N VAL A 128 3.21 5.49 13.58
CA VAL A 128 2.01 6.34 13.59
C VAL A 128 2.29 7.62 12.81
N PHE A 129 1.30 8.07 12.05
CA PHE A 129 1.42 9.20 11.14
C PHE A 129 0.23 10.13 11.35
N PRO A 130 0.42 11.28 11.99
CA PRO A 130 -0.59 12.32 12.10
C PRO A 130 -0.63 13.16 10.82
N PHE A 131 -1.85 13.54 10.44
CA PHE A 131 -2.14 14.46 9.35
C PHE A 131 -3.19 15.45 9.81
N THR A 132 -3.02 16.72 9.56
CA THR A 132 -4.13 17.68 9.66
C THR A 132 -5.22 17.33 8.65
N VAL A 133 -6.43 17.85 8.82
CA VAL A 133 -7.52 17.61 7.85
C VAL A 133 -7.16 18.08 6.43
N PRO A 134 -6.49 19.24 6.20
CA PRO A 134 -5.99 19.63 4.87
C PRO A 134 -4.94 18.65 4.29
N GLU A 135 -3.99 18.18 5.09
CA GLU A 135 -2.99 17.20 4.67
C GLU A 135 -3.68 15.86 4.30
N ALA A 136 -4.66 15.44 5.11
CA ALA A 136 -5.47 14.24 4.82
C ALA A 136 -6.32 14.40 3.55
N ALA A 137 -6.81 15.61 3.24
CA ALA A 137 -7.52 15.89 1.98
C ALA A 137 -6.58 15.75 0.77
N THR A 138 -5.35 16.27 0.87
CA THR A 138 -4.32 16.10 -0.19
C THR A 138 -3.96 14.63 -0.36
N TYR A 139 -3.78 13.91 0.73
CA TYR A 139 -3.52 12.47 0.72
C TYR A 139 -4.63 11.70 -0.01
N PHE A 140 -5.89 11.93 0.39
CA PHE A 140 -7.03 11.24 -0.21
C PHE A 140 -7.24 11.61 -1.68
N ALA A 141 -7.12 12.88 -2.02
CA ALA A 141 -7.25 13.34 -3.40
C ALA A 141 -6.15 12.75 -4.31
N SER A 142 -4.90 12.70 -3.84
CA SER A 142 -3.80 12.10 -4.59
C SER A 142 -3.97 10.58 -4.78
N LEU A 143 -4.63 9.90 -3.84
CA LEU A 143 -4.96 8.47 -3.92
C LEU A 143 -5.97 8.17 -5.02
N ILE A 144 -7.04 8.98 -5.13
CA ILE A 144 -8.19 8.65 -5.97
C ILE A 144 -8.21 9.38 -7.33
N ARG A 145 -7.39 10.42 -7.56
CA ARG A 145 -7.43 11.25 -8.77
C ARG A 145 -7.22 10.45 -10.07
N PHE A 146 -6.31 9.47 -10.09
CA PHE A 146 -6.08 8.63 -11.25
C PHE A 146 -7.28 7.73 -11.57
N THR A 147 -7.87 7.13 -10.54
CA THR A 147 -9.11 6.38 -10.65
C THR A 147 -10.24 7.24 -11.20
N LEU A 148 -10.43 8.46 -10.68
CA LEU A 148 -11.48 9.37 -11.11
C LEU A 148 -11.26 9.81 -12.56
N GLU A 149 -10.04 10.16 -12.94
CA GLU A 149 -9.71 10.51 -14.33
C GLU A 149 -9.98 9.34 -15.27
N TRP A 150 -9.51 8.13 -14.92
CA TRP A 150 -9.72 6.95 -15.74
C TRP A 150 -11.21 6.61 -15.89
N ARG A 151 -11.97 6.63 -14.79
CA ARG A 151 -13.42 6.36 -14.80
C ARG A 151 -14.20 7.39 -15.61
N SER A 152 -13.84 8.66 -15.50
CA SER A 152 -14.45 9.74 -16.29
C SER A 152 -14.27 9.49 -17.79
N ARG A 153 -13.10 9.03 -18.22
CA ARG A 153 -12.83 8.67 -19.62
C ARG A 153 -13.61 7.45 -20.11
N GLN A 154 -13.90 6.50 -19.19
CA GLN A 154 -14.67 5.31 -19.48
C GLN A 154 -16.19 5.53 -19.36
N ASN A 155 -16.62 6.71 -18.90
CA ASN A 155 -18.02 7.03 -18.60
C ASN A 155 -18.68 6.01 -17.65
N LEU A 156 -17.92 5.57 -16.62
CA LEU A 156 -18.38 4.59 -15.64
C LEU A 156 -19.13 5.27 -14.49
N ASP A 157 -20.37 4.82 -14.26
CA ASP A 157 -21.13 5.17 -13.07
C ASP A 157 -20.62 4.35 -11.87
N LEU A 158 -20.35 5.02 -10.74
CA LEU A 158 -19.88 4.37 -9.52
C LEU A 158 -20.98 3.59 -8.79
N GLY A 159 -22.23 4.02 -8.92
CA GLY A 159 -23.38 3.39 -8.30
C GLY A 159 -23.17 3.09 -6.80
N VAL A 160 -23.72 1.98 -6.32
CA VAL A 160 -23.48 1.47 -4.96
C VAL A 160 -22.12 0.78 -4.92
N SER A 161 -21.28 1.16 -3.95
CA SER A 161 -19.95 0.63 -3.76
C SER A 161 -19.84 -0.27 -2.53
N ALA A 162 -19.20 -1.43 -2.66
CA ALA A 162 -18.81 -2.29 -1.55
C ALA A 162 -17.31 -2.25 -1.32
N VAL A 163 -16.89 -2.17 -0.05
CA VAL A 163 -15.47 -2.18 0.35
C VAL A 163 -15.23 -3.34 1.31
N VAL A 164 -14.45 -4.33 0.89
CA VAL A 164 -14.04 -5.49 1.70
C VAL A 164 -12.61 -5.27 2.18
N SER A 165 -12.45 -4.75 3.39
CA SER A 165 -11.15 -4.32 3.91
C SER A 165 -11.06 -4.42 5.43
N ALA A 166 -9.98 -3.90 6.05
CA ALA A 166 -9.83 -3.83 7.50
C ALA A 166 -11.02 -3.15 8.17
N GLY A 167 -11.42 -3.67 9.33
CA GLY A 167 -12.52 -3.12 10.14
C GLY A 167 -12.15 -1.89 10.97
N THR A 168 -10.87 -1.55 11.13
CA THR A 168 -10.38 -0.48 12.01
C THR A 168 -10.22 0.86 11.30
N SER A 169 -10.53 1.95 11.99
CA SER A 169 -10.45 3.32 11.49
C SER A 169 -9.03 3.91 11.45
N THR A 170 -8.03 3.20 11.94
CA THR A 170 -6.61 3.63 11.86
C THR A 170 -5.92 3.20 10.57
N HIS A 171 -6.59 2.39 9.75
CA HIS A 171 -6.10 1.98 8.45
C HIS A 171 -6.42 3.05 7.39
N ALA A 172 -5.41 3.51 6.64
CA ALA A 172 -5.53 4.66 5.74
C ALA A 172 -6.73 4.59 4.78
N THR A 173 -6.94 3.44 4.12
CA THR A 173 -8.05 3.26 3.15
C THR A 173 -9.42 3.51 3.79
N ARG A 174 -9.63 3.00 5.02
CA ARG A 174 -10.90 3.17 5.72
C ARG A 174 -11.03 4.57 6.33
N ALA A 175 -9.98 5.04 6.99
CA ALA A 175 -9.96 6.32 7.67
C ALA A 175 -10.24 7.49 6.72
N LEU A 176 -9.54 7.53 5.59
CA LEU A 176 -9.71 8.58 4.58
C LEU A 176 -11.10 8.54 3.94
N ALA A 177 -11.62 7.35 3.65
CA ALA A 177 -12.97 7.20 3.09
C ALA A 177 -14.09 7.56 4.08
N GLN A 178 -13.85 7.48 5.39
CA GLN A 178 -14.81 7.94 6.42
C GLN A 178 -14.68 9.43 6.70
N LEU A 179 -13.46 9.97 6.68
CA LEU A 179 -13.23 11.41 6.88
C LEU A 179 -13.79 12.23 5.72
N PHE A 180 -13.70 11.70 4.51
CA PHE A 180 -14.17 12.27 3.26
C PHE A 180 -15.13 11.30 2.57
N PRO A 181 -16.38 11.19 3.07
CA PRO A 181 -17.33 10.25 2.49
C PRO A 181 -17.60 10.62 1.03
N PRO A 182 -17.54 9.62 0.12
CA PRO A 182 -17.88 9.87 -1.28
C PRO A 182 -19.39 10.14 -1.43
N PRO A 183 -19.80 10.82 -2.52
CA PRO A 183 -21.21 11.09 -2.76
C PRO A 183 -22.05 9.83 -3.01
N GLU A 184 -21.39 8.75 -3.48
CA GLU A 184 -22.05 7.46 -3.67
C GLU A 184 -22.20 6.69 -2.36
N THR A 185 -23.25 5.86 -2.27
CA THR A 185 -23.46 4.99 -1.11
C THR A 185 -22.39 3.91 -1.04
N ARG A 186 -21.60 3.94 0.03
CA ARG A 186 -20.52 2.98 0.27
C ARG A 186 -20.83 2.08 1.46
N HIS A 187 -20.76 0.76 1.25
CA HIS A 187 -20.96 -0.25 2.28
C HIS A 187 -19.66 -0.96 2.58
N ALA A 188 -19.26 -0.97 3.86
CA ALA A 188 -18.03 -1.62 4.30
C ALA A 188 -18.32 -3.00 4.89
N PHE A 189 -17.54 -3.98 4.46
CA PHE A 189 -17.53 -5.34 4.98
C PHE A 189 -16.15 -5.61 5.58
N PRO A 190 -16.06 -5.83 6.91
CA PRO A 190 -14.79 -6.23 7.50
C PRO A 190 -14.32 -7.55 6.91
N VAL A 191 -13.10 -7.58 6.36
CA VAL A 191 -12.52 -8.80 5.76
C VAL A 191 -12.32 -9.92 6.80
N THR A 192 -12.37 -9.59 8.09
CA THR A 192 -12.33 -10.54 9.22
C THR A 192 -13.67 -11.18 9.55
N SER A 193 -14.78 -10.72 8.92
CA SER A 193 -16.07 -11.37 9.06
C SER A 193 -16.09 -12.73 8.35
N PRO A 194 -16.92 -13.67 8.78
CA PRO A 194 -17.12 -14.93 8.06
C PRO A 194 -17.43 -14.70 6.59
N LEU A 195 -16.77 -15.44 5.69
CA LEU A 195 -16.91 -15.25 4.24
C LEU A 195 -18.38 -15.35 3.80
N ALA A 196 -19.16 -16.27 4.39
CA ALA A 196 -20.59 -16.45 4.09
C ALA A 196 -21.41 -15.18 4.41
N GLU A 197 -21.10 -14.47 5.49
CA GLU A 197 -21.80 -13.21 5.84
C GLU A 197 -21.47 -12.10 4.84
N ILE A 198 -20.22 -12.02 4.39
CA ILE A 198 -19.79 -11.07 3.34
C ILE A 198 -20.53 -11.38 2.05
N VAL A 199 -20.56 -12.65 1.64
CA VAL A 199 -21.27 -13.12 0.44
C VAL A 199 -22.75 -12.78 0.49
N ASP A 200 -23.43 -13.08 1.61
CA ASP A 200 -24.84 -12.75 1.81
C ASP A 200 -25.10 -11.25 1.78
N GLY A 201 -24.22 -10.47 2.40
CA GLY A 201 -24.27 -9.01 2.37
C GLY A 201 -24.14 -8.44 0.96
N LEU A 202 -23.16 -8.92 0.19
CA LEU A 202 -22.93 -8.52 -1.20
C LEU A 202 -24.08 -8.95 -2.12
N ASN A 203 -24.64 -10.15 -1.91
CA ASN A 203 -25.79 -10.64 -2.66
C ASN A 203 -27.03 -9.75 -2.44
N ARG A 204 -27.23 -9.23 -1.24
CA ARG A 204 -28.33 -8.26 -0.96
C ARG A 204 -28.03 -6.87 -1.54
N LEU A 205 -26.76 -6.45 -1.47
CA LEU A 205 -26.35 -5.10 -1.85
C LEU A 205 -26.31 -4.89 -3.36
N GLN A 206 -25.89 -5.91 -4.12
CA GLN A 206 -25.67 -5.84 -5.59
C GLN A 206 -24.78 -4.65 -5.98
N PRO A 207 -23.53 -4.56 -5.51
CA PRO A 207 -22.68 -3.40 -5.72
C PRO A 207 -22.28 -3.25 -7.20
N ALA A 208 -22.29 -2.02 -7.72
CA ALA A 208 -21.75 -1.68 -9.01
C ALA A 208 -20.20 -1.58 -8.97
N SER A 209 -19.63 -1.23 -7.81
CA SER A 209 -18.18 -1.18 -7.59
C SER A 209 -17.79 -2.02 -6.38
N LEU A 210 -16.75 -2.86 -6.56
CA LEU A 210 -16.21 -3.71 -5.49
C LEU A 210 -14.73 -3.37 -5.27
N VAL A 211 -14.42 -2.88 -4.07
CA VAL A 211 -13.06 -2.54 -3.62
C VAL A 211 -12.64 -3.56 -2.57
N GLY A 212 -11.42 -4.11 -2.68
CA GLY A 212 -10.96 -5.05 -1.68
C GLY A 212 -9.47 -5.36 -1.75
N TYR A 213 -9.02 -6.14 -0.78
CA TYR A 213 -7.69 -6.75 -0.85
C TYR A 213 -7.67 -7.77 -1.99
N PRO A 214 -6.59 -7.89 -2.76
CA PRO A 214 -6.45 -8.93 -3.78
C PRO A 214 -6.83 -10.33 -3.29
N SER A 215 -6.43 -10.69 -2.08
CA SER A 215 -6.77 -11.94 -1.44
C SER A 215 -8.28 -12.10 -1.20
N ALA A 216 -8.95 -11.05 -0.75
CA ALA A 216 -10.41 -11.06 -0.53
C ALA A 216 -11.16 -11.11 -1.87
N LEU A 217 -10.71 -10.36 -2.88
CA LEU A 217 -11.30 -10.40 -4.23
C LEU A 217 -11.17 -11.80 -4.85
N ALA A 218 -10.04 -12.48 -4.65
CA ALA A 218 -9.83 -13.85 -5.12
C ALA A 218 -10.79 -14.86 -4.46
N LEU A 219 -11.00 -14.75 -3.12
CA LEU A 219 -11.98 -15.57 -2.41
C LEU A 219 -13.40 -15.32 -2.91
N LEU A 220 -13.79 -14.07 -3.07
CA LEU A 220 -15.12 -13.69 -3.58
C LEU A 220 -15.31 -14.13 -5.04
N ALA A 221 -14.26 -14.09 -5.87
CA ALA A 221 -14.29 -14.62 -7.22
C ALA A 221 -14.53 -16.16 -7.22
N GLY A 222 -13.93 -16.89 -6.29
CA GLY A 222 -14.22 -18.31 -6.06
C GLY A 222 -15.70 -18.54 -5.71
N GLU A 223 -16.28 -17.74 -4.80
CA GLU A 223 -17.69 -17.82 -4.44
C GLU A 223 -18.63 -17.51 -5.62
N GLN A 224 -18.26 -16.53 -6.46
CA GLN A 224 -19.00 -16.19 -7.68
C GLN A 224 -18.97 -17.36 -8.69
N ILE A 225 -17.81 -17.95 -8.91
CA ILE A 225 -17.65 -19.11 -9.81
C ILE A 225 -18.43 -20.31 -9.30
N ALA A 226 -18.46 -20.53 -7.99
CA ALA A 226 -19.24 -21.59 -7.35
C ALA A 226 -20.75 -21.31 -7.30
N GLY A 227 -21.22 -20.11 -7.73
CA GLY A 227 -22.63 -19.72 -7.76
C GLY A 227 -23.23 -19.34 -6.40
N ARG A 228 -22.41 -19.25 -5.34
CA ARG A 228 -22.83 -18.79 -4.00
C ARG A 228 -22.89 -17.25 -3.94
N LEU A 229 -21.91 -16.56 -4.51
CA LEU A 229 -21.99 -15.12 -4.77
C LEU A 229 -22.63 -14.91 -6.15
N ARG A 230 -23.51 -13.90 -6.27
CA ARG A 230 -24.27 -13.58 -7.51
C ARG A 230 -24.36 -12.07 -7.66
N ILE A 231 -23.24 -11.43 -7.95
CA ILE A 231 -23.15 -9.98 -8.21
C ILE A 231 -22.57 -9.76 -9.60
N ALA A 232 -22.84 -8.56 -10.16
CA ALA A 232 -22.33 -8.14 -11.43
C ALA A 232 -21.70 -6.73 -11.32
N PRO A 233 -20.57 -6.58 -10.64
CA PRO A 233 -19.92 -5.29 -10.53
C PRO A 233 -19.47 -4.81 -11.90
N ALA A 234 -19.57 -3.49 -12.15
CA ALA A 234 -19.02 -2.84 -13.34
C ALA A 234 -17.55 -2.49 -13.15
N HIS A 235 -17.06 -2.49 -11.91
CA HIS A 235 -15.70 -2.06 -11.58
C HIS A 235 -15.14 -2.79 -10.35
N LEU A 236 -13.84 -3.13 -10.44
CA LEU A 236 -13.07 -3.77 -9.36
C LEU A 236 -11.85 -2.92 -9.02
N THR A 237 -11.58 -2.76 -7.72
CA THR A 237 -10.37 -2.10 -7.23
C THR A 237 -9.64 -3.01 -6.25
N ALA A 238 -8.41 -3.34 -6.53
CA ALA A 238 -7.49 -4.06 -5.65
C ALA A 238 -6.59 -3.07 -4.91
N THR A 239 -6.42 -3.23 -3.59
CA THR A 239 -5.58 -2.32 -2.79
C THR A 239 -4.93 -3.01 -1.60
N SER A 240 -3.88 -2.40 -1.07
CA SER A 240 -3.25 -2.74 0.22
C SER A 240 -2.52 -4.09 0.31
N GLU A 241 -2.54 -4.89 -0.71
CA GLU A 241 -1.77 -6.13 -0.89
C GLU A 241 -1.25 -6.18 -2.34
N PRO A 242 -0.17 -6.93 -2.65
CA PRO A 242 0.27 -7.13 -4.03
C PRO A 242 -0.82 -7.83 -4.85
N LEU A 243 -1.19 -7.25 -5.99
CA LEU A 243 -2.15 -7.84 -6.92
C LEU A 243 -1.43 -8.91 -7.76
N THR A 244 -1.68 -10.18 -7.44
CA THR A 244 -1.06 -11.32 -8.12
C THR A 244 -1.73 -11.62 -9.47
N LYS A 245 -1.01 -12.33 -10.34
CA LYS A 245 -1.55 -12.81 -11.63
C LYS A 245 -2.73 -13.76 -11.43
N GLU A 246 -2.66 -14.58 -10.38
CA GLU A 246 -3.70 -15.54 -10.01
C GLU A 246 -4.99 -14.81 -9.59
N ALA A 247 -4.87 -13.79 -8.74
CA ALA A 247 -6.03 -12.98 -8.35
C ALA A 247 -6.67 -12.25 -9.55
N ARG A 248 -5.84 -11.70 -10.47
CA ARG A 248 -6.35 -11.13 -11.74
C ARG A 248 -7.10 -12.16 -12.57
N ALA A 249 -6.51 -13.35 -12.77
CA ALA A 249 -7.13 -14.40 -13.56
C ALA A 249 -8.46 -14.88 -12.95
N LEU A 250 -8.54 -14.97 -11.61
CA LEU A 250 -9.79 -15.35 -10.93
C LEU A 250 -10.88 -14.31 -11.09
N THR A 251 -10.56 -13.02 -10.90
CA THR A 251 -11.54 -11.94 -11.08
C THR A 251 -12.01 -11.84 -12.52
N ALA A 252 -11.10 -12.00 -13.50
CA ALA A 252 -11.45 -12.04 -14.92
C ALA A 252 -12.37 -13.23 -15.24
N ARG A 253 -12.12 -14.40 -14.67
CA ARG A 253 -12.99 -15.59 -14.84
C ARG A 253 -14.36 -15.42 -14.19
N ALA A 254 -14.41 -14.77 -13.02
CA ALA A 254 -15.65 -14.59 -12.25
C ALA A 254 -16.58 -13.52 -12.84
N TRP A 255 -16.04 -12.40 -13.27
CA TRP A 255 -16.82 -11.23 -13.68
C TRP A 255 -16.47 -10.68 -15.07
N GLY A 256 -15.48 -11.25 -15.77
CA GLY A 256 -14.97 -10.68 -17.01
C GLY A 256 -14.19 -9.37 -16.82
N LEU A 257 -13.76 -9.08 -15.59
CA LEU A 257 -13.10 -7.82 -15.19
C LEU A 257 -11.75 -8.09 -14.54
N GLU A 258 -10.76 -7.31 -14.90
CA GLU A 258 -9.53 -7.16 -14.13
C GLU A 258 -9.64 -5.94 -13.19
N PRO A 259 -9.14 -6.02 -11.96
CA PRO A 259 -9.17 -4.87 -11.06
C PRO A 259 -8.15 -3.81 -11.47
N GLU A 260 -8.47 -2.54 -11.25
CA GLU A 260 -7.43 -1.53 -11.10
C GLU A 260 -6.58 -1.85 -9.87
N ASN A 261 -5.31 -1.48 -9.88
CA ASN A 261 -4.40 -1.74 -8.78
C ASN A 261 -4.01 -0.44 -8.09
N MET A 262 -4.30 -0.34 -6.79
CA MET A 262 -3.96 0.82 -5.97
C MET A 262 -2.93 0.43 -4.92
N PHE A 263 -1.72 0.97 -5.06
CA PHE A 263 -0.69 0.95 -4.03
C PHE A 263 -0.90 2.11 -3.06
N GLY A 264 -0.69 1.90 -1.78
CA GLY A 264 -0.75 2.95 -0.78
C GLY A 264 0.11 2.65 0.43
N SER A 265 0.98 3.57 0.81
CA SER A 265 1.73 3.55 2.05
C SER A 265 1.16 4.56 3.03
N THR A 266 1.23 4.25 4.32
CA THR A 266 0.76 5.16 5.40
C THR A 266 1.58 6.45 5.45
N GLU A 267 2.77 6.43 4.89
CA GLU A 267 3.71 7.53 4.74
C GLU A 267 3.27 8.56 3.67
N GLY A 268 2.27 8.22 2.83
CA GLY A 268 1.68 9.11 1.83
C GLY A 268 2.05 8.82 0.38
N LEU A 269 2.92 7.82 0.11
CA LEU A 269 3.19 7.40 -1.26
C LEU A 269 2.03 6.58 -1.81
N MET A 270 1.48 7.04 -2.94
CA MET A 270 0.36 6.41 -3.64
C MET A 270 0.75 6.05 -5.05
N GLY A 271 0.30 4.88 -5.51
CA GLY A 271 0.45 4.42 -6.87
C GLY A 271 -0.86 3.85 -7.42
N TRP A 272 -1.06 3.96 -8.71
CA TRP A 272 -2.24 3.47 -9.40
C TRP A 272 -1.89 2.88 -10.77
N ALA A 273 -2.54 1.77 -11.11
CA ALA A 273 -2.52 1.18 -12.45
C ALA A 273 -3.94 0.87 -12.92
N ALA A 274 -4.20 1.12 -14.21
CA ALA A 274 -5.47 0.77 -14.84
C ALA A 274 -5.69 -0.75 -14.87
N PRO A 275 -6.94 -1.22 -15.00
CA PRO A 275 -7.20 -2.63 -15.28
C PRO A 275 -6.37 -3.13 -16.45
N GLY A 276 -5.68 -4.27 -16.26
CA GLY A 276 -4.80 -4.86 -17.28
C GLY A 276 -3.41 -4.24 -17.41
N ASP A 277 -3.10 -3.15 -16.69
CA ASP A 277 -1.74 -2.57 -16.62
C ASP A 277 -1.01 -3.08 -15.36
N ASP A 278 0.22 -3.55 -15.53
CA ASP A 278 1.09 -3.96 -14.43
C ASP A 278 1.98 -2.81 -13.94
N THR A 279 1.93 -1.66 -14.60
CA THR A 279 2.77 -0.50 -14.29
C THR A 279 2.02 0.51 -13.44
N LEU A 280 2.41 0.64 -12.19
CA LEU A 280 1.91 1.68 -11.30
C LEU A 280 2.49 3.04 -11.66
N THR A 281 1.63 4.05 -11.67
CA THR A 281 1.98 5.47 -11.76
C THR A 281 1.81 6.08 -10.37
N PHE A 282 2.85 6.73 -9.86
CA PHE A 282 2.88 7.26 -8.49
C PHE A 282 2.59 8.75 -8.42
N ASN A 283 2.19 9.22 -7.24
CA ASN A 283 1.90 10.61 -6.93
C ASN A 283 3.18 11.43 -6.65
N ASP A 284 4.21 11.30 -7.49
CA ASP A 284 5.53 11.90 -7.23
C ASP A 284 5.60 13.42 -7.47
N ASP A 285 4.48 14.05 -7.74
CA ASP A 285 4.26 15.50 -7.60
C ASP A 285 3.94 15.92 -6.16
N ASN A 286 3.41 15.01 -5.34
CA ASN A 286 3.14 15.22 -3.92
C ASN A 286 4.16 14.54 -3.00
N VAL A 287 4.83 13.47 -3.49
CA VAL A 287 5.83 12.72 -2.74
C VAL A 287 7.00 12.42 -3.67
N ILE A 288 8.13 13.11 -3.49
CA ILE A 288 9.33 12.82 -4.29
C ILE A 288 9.79 11.39 -3.99
N VAL A 289 10.10 10.64 -5.04
CA VAL A 289 10.53 9.24 -4.96
C VAL A 289 11.93 9.11 -5.53
N GLU A 290 12.87 8.64 -4.73
CA GLU A 290 14.23 8.29 -5.10
C GLU A 290 14.38 6.76 -5.01
N PRO A 291 14.28 6.01 -6.14
CA PRO A 291 14.56 4.58 -6.15
C PRO A 291 16.05 4.34 -6.04
N VAL A 292 16.50 3.49 -5.11
CA VAL A 292 17.92 3.25 -4.85
C VAL A 292 18.21 1.76 -4.67
N ASP A 293 19.48 1.39 -4.91
CA ASP A 293 20.04 0.07 -4.58
C ASP A 293 20.41 -0.06 -3.08
N ALA A 294 21.15 -1.13 -2.72
CA ALA A 294 21.58 -1.37 -1.34
C ALA A 294 22.59 -0.32 -0.84
N GLU A 295 23.38 0.24 -1.74
CA GLU A 295 24.43 1.24 -1.50
C GLU A 295 23.91 2.69 -1.59
N GLU A 296 22.56 2.87 -1.67
CA GLU A 296 21.88 4.17 -1.83
C GLU A 296 22.18 4.89 -3.17
N CYS A 297 22.69 4.14 -4.15
CA CYS A 297 22.89 4.69 -5.50
C CYS A 297 21.54 4.71 -6.24
N PRO A 298 21.23 5.81 -6.95
CA PRO A 298 20.01 5.90 -7.77
C PRO A 298 19.97 4.83 -8.85
N VAL A 299 18.80 4.17 -9.03
CA VAL A 299 18.58 3.20 -10.10
C VAL A 299 17.62 3.76 -11.16
N GLY A 300 17.84 3.33 -12.40
CA GLY A 300 17.14 3.82 -13.58
C GLY A 300 16.08 2.84 -14.12
N PRO A 301 15.43 3.22 -15.24
CA PRO A 301 14.42 2.36 -15.88
C PRO A 301 14.97 1.00 -16.29
N GLY A 302 14.26 -0.08 -15.92
CA GLY A 302 14.63 -1.47 -16.12
C GLY A 302 15.43 -2.09 -14.98
N GLU A 303 15.86 -1.28 -14.01
CA GLU A 303 16.62 -1.72 -12.85
C GLU A 303 15.71 -1.94 -11.64
N SER A 304 16.11 -2.83 -10.73
CA SER A 304 15.40 -3.09 -9.49
C SER A 304 15.88 -2.17 -8.39
N ALA A 305 14.96 -1.40 -7.81
CA ALA A 305 15.20 -0.67 -6.58
C ALA A 305 14.96 -1.60 -5.38
N GLN A 306 15.91 -1.62 -4.46
CA GLN A 306 15.81 -2.39 -3.22
C GLN A 306 15.18 -1.58 -2.10
N ARG A 307 15.17 -0.26 -2.25
CA ARG A 307 14.55 0.70 -1.32
C ARG A 307 14.03 1.91 -2.09
N LEU A 308 13.03 2.56 -1.52
CA LEU A 308 12.59 3.87 -1.96
C LEU A 308 12.89 4.88 -0.85
N LEU A 309 13.55 5.97 -1.19
CA LEU A 309 13.63 7.12 -0.30
C LEU A 309 12.55 8.10 -0.72
N ILE A 310 11.65 8.43 0.20
CA ILE A 310 10.54 9.33 -0.09
C ILE A 310 10.67 10.64 0.67
N THR A 311 10.28 11.73 0.01
CA THR A 311 10.10 13.04 0.64
C THR A 311 8.65 13.47 0.44
N ASN A 312 7.87 13.45 1.52
CA ASN A 312 6.44 13.76 1.49
C ASN A 312 6.23 15.28 1.57
N LEU A 313 5.84 15.90 0.45
CA LEU A 313 5.74 17.35 0.30
C LEU A 313 4.49 17.97 0.93
N PHE A 314 3.53 17.18 1.37
CA PHE A 314 2.26 17.68 1.91
C PHE A 314 2.07 17.44 3.41
N ASN A 315 2.80 16.53 4.05
CA ASN A 315 2.73 16.32 5.50
C ASN A 315 3.77 17.19 6.22
N HIS A 316 3.37 18.40 6.56
CA HIS A 316 4.19 19.32 7.34
C HIS A 316 4.11 19.06 8.84
N THR A 317 3.09 18.33 9.30
CA THR A 317 2.91 17.92 10.70
C THR A 317 3.98 16.93 11.14
N LEU A 318 4.30 15.96 10.28
CA LEU A 318 5.37 14.98 10.48
C LEU A 318 6.25 14.92 9.23
N PRO A 319 7.24 15.81 9.08
CA PRO A 319 8.08 15.84 7.88
C PRO A 319 8.85 14.54 7.67
N LEU A 320 8.60 13.88 6.55
CA LEU A 320 9.36 12.72 6.08
C LEU A 320 10.26 13.19 4.93
N ILE A 321 11.56 13.32 5.17
CA ILE A 321 12.54 13.82 4.21
C ILE A 321 13.57 12.73 3.99
N ARG A 322 13.62 12.17 2.76
CA ARG A 322 14.38 10.98 2.39
C ARG A 322 14.12 9.81 3.34
N TYR A 323 12.85 9.58 3.64
CA TYR A 323 12.42 8.49 4.53
C TYR A 323 12.42 7.17 3.77
N GLU A 324 13.06 6.17 4.36
CA GLU A 324 13.24 4.84 3.78
C GLU A 324 11.94 4.02 3.81
N LEU A 325 11.48 3.61 2.63
CA LEU A 325 10.52 2.53 2.44
C LEU A 325 11.26 1.29 1.93
N THR A 326 10.95 0.14 2.52
CA THR A 326 11.58 -1.14 2.20
C THR A 326 10.80 -1.94 1.14
N ASP A 327 9.97 -1.26 0.35
CA ASP A 327 9.27 -1.87 -0.77
C ASP A 327 10.23 -2.00 -1.95
N GLU A 328 10.37 -3.20 -2.49
CA GLU A 328 11.18 -3.50 -3.67
C GLU A 328 10.33 -3.38 -4.94
N LEU A 329 10.87 -2.78 -5.98
CA LEU A 329 10.18 -2.62 -7.25
C LEU A 329 11.17 -2.51 -8.42
N THR A 330 10.65 -2.69 -9.64
CA THR A 330 11.41 -2.40 -10.86
C THR A 330 10.99 -1.05 -11.42
N VAL A 331 11.94 -0.14 -11.58
CA VAL A 331 11.69 1.19 -12.15
C VAL A 331 11.25 1.05 -13.60
N ALA A 332 10.16 1.68 -13.97
CA ALA A 332 9.69 1.77 -15.36
C ALA A 332 10.02 3.12 -15.99
N ALA A 333 10.10 3.16 -17.31
CA ALA A 333 10.27 4.43 -18.01
C ALA A 333 9.11 5.40 -17.67
N ARG A 334 9.43 6.67 -17.42
CA ARG A 334 8.43 7.71 -17.22
C ARG A 334 7.55 7.80 -18.46
N GLY A 335 6.25 7.91 -18.25
CA GLY A 335 5.30 8.15 -19.33
C GLY A 335 5.29 9.62 -19.80
N ALA A 336 4.38 9.94 -20.70
CA ALA A 336 4.23 11.30 -21.24
C ALA A 336 3.96 12.38 -20.17
N ARG A 337 3.48 11.98 -18.99
CA ARG A 337 3.13 12.87 -17.87
C ARG A 337 4.23 13.03 -16.82
N SER A 338 5.43 12.53 -17.09
CA SER A 338 6.60 12.63 -16.18
C SER A 338 6.46 12.02 -14.78
N PHE A 339 5.34 11.40 -14.44
CA PHE A 339 5.19 10.70 -13.17
C PHE A 339 6.16 9.52 -13.04
N PHE A 340 6.62 9.27 -11.82
CA PHE A 340 7.37 8.06 -11.49
C PHE A 340 6.51 6.83 -11.73
N ARG A 341 7.10 5.82 -12.37
CA ARG A 341 6.42 4.56 -12.70
C ARG A 341 7.24 3.36 -12.30
N ALA A 342 6.57 2.33 -11.85
CA ALA A 342 7.24 1.07 -11.48
C ALA A 342 6.35 -0.13 -11.72
N THR A 343 7.01 -1.28 -11.90
CA THR A 343 6.40 -2.61 -12.01
C THR A 343 6.93 -3.52 -10.91
N ASN A 344 6.42 -4.73 -10.82
CA ASN A 344 6.92 -5.78 -9.93
C ASN A 344 7.12 -5.28 -8.51
N ILE A 345 6.08 -4.61 -7.94
CA ILE A 345 6.13 -4.26 -6.53
C ILE A 345 6.04 -5.56 -5.76
N GLU A 346 7.20 -6.03 -5.36
CA GLU A 346 7.35 -7.20 -4.52
C GLU A 346 7.26 -6.72 -3.07
N GLY A 347 6.68 -7.57 -2.22
CA GLY A 347 6.47 -7.22 -0.83
C GLY A 347 7.75 -6.79 -0.12
N ARG A 348 7.61 -6.16 1.00
CA ARG A 348 8.69 -5.55 1.80
C ARG A 348 9.86 -6.50 2.00
N ALA A 349 11.07 -5.97 2.07
CA ALA A 349 12.29 -6.70 2.44
C ALA A 349 12.16 -7.51 3.76
N ASP A 350 11.19 -7.16 4.59
CA ASP A 350 10.82 -7.88 5.83
C ASP A 350 10.24 -9.29 5.58
N ASP A 351 9.85 -9.62 4.35
CA ASP A 351 9.32 -10.93 3.98
C ASP A 351 10.42 -11.95 3.59
N VAL A 352 11.70 -11.53 3.54
CA VAL A 352 12.81 -12.43 3.24
C VAL A 352 13.05 -13.42 4.37
N PHE A 353 13.29 -14.67 4.03
CA PHE A 353 13.65 -15.72 5.00
C PHE A 353 15.16 -15.75 5.21
N ARG A 354 15.59 -15.85 6.48
CA ARG A 354 16.99 -15.87 6.87
C ARG A 354 17.35 -17.17 7.55
N TYR A 355 18.34 -17.87 6.99
CA TYR A 355 18.89 -19.13 7.53
C TYR A 355 20.37 -18.91 7.80
N GLY A 356 20.70 -18.38 8.99
CA GLY A 356 22.07 -17.94 9.28
C GLY A 356 22.50 -16.81 8.35
N THR A 357 23.51 -17.06 7.53
CA THR A 357 24.01 -16.10 6.53
C THR A 357 23.28 -16.17 5.19
N ILE A 358 22.43 -17.17 4.97
CA ILE A 358 21.69 -17.36 3.73
C ILE A 358 20.40 -16.55 3.80
N VAL A 359 20.16 -15.72 2.77
CA VAL A 359 18.94 -14.93 2.61
C VAL A 359 18.16 -15.52 1.44
N VAL A 360 16.91 -15.91 1.68
CA VAL A 360 16.00 -16.45 0.67
C VAL A 360 14.91 -15.42 0.39
N HIS A 361 14.92 -14.92 -0.84
CA HIS A 361 13.92 -13.97 -1.32
C HIS A 361 12.56 -14.67 -1.56
N PRO A 362 11.41 -14.00 -1.31
CA PRO A 362 10.07 -14.52 -1.57
C PRO A 362 9.84 -15.11 -2.96
N LEU A 363 10.57 -14.64 -3.98
CA LEU A 363 10.53 -15.18 -5.35
C LEU A 363 10.88 -16.67 -5.44
N ALA A 364 11.73 -17.18 -4.54
CA ALA A 364 12.05 -18.60 -4.47
C ALA A 364 10.80 -19.47 -4.24
N PHE A 365 9.79 -18.91 -3.58
CA PHE A 365 8.50 -19.54 -3.33
C PHE A 365 7.46 -19.15 -4.40
N ARG A 366 7.39 -17.86 -4.74
CA ARG A 366 6.40 -17.35 -5.72
C ARG A 366 6.53 -18.01 -7.08
N SER A 367 7.76 -18.23 -7.56
CA SER A 367 7.98 -18.81 -8.91
C SER A 367 7.47 -20.24 -9.06
N PRO A 368 7.72 -21.20 -8.15
CA PRO A 368 7.09 -22.51 -8.20
C PRO A 368 5.57 -22.46 -7.99
N LEU A 369 5.09 -21.74 -6.97
CA LEU A 369 3.67 -21.64 -6.63
C LEU A 369 2.84 -20.99 -7.75
N GLY A 370 3.35 -19.95 -8.40
CA GLY A 370 2.67 -19.26 -9.49
C GLY A 370 2.59 -20.03 -10.82
N ARG A 371 3.25 -21.20 -10.93
CA ARG A 371 3.09 -22.09 -12.09
C ARG A 371 1.86 -22.99 -12.02
N HIS A 372 1.28 -23.10 -10.82
CA HIS A 372 0.09 -23.91 -10.59
C HIS A 372 -1.15 -23.01 -10.66
N SER A 373 -1.85 -23.06 -11.81
CA SER A 373 -3.09 -22.29 -12.05
C SER A 373 -4.21 -22.59 -11.06
N ASP A 374 -4.11 -23.70 -10.35
CA ASP A 374 -5.09 -24.18 -9.38
C ASP A 374 -4.83 -23.74 -7.95
N VAL A 375 -3.69 -23.08 -7.68
CA VAL A 375 -3.41 -22.42 -6.40
C VAL A 375 -4.10 -21.06 -6.37
N VAL A 376 -5.12 -20.93 -5.54
CA VAL A 376 -5.90 -19.69 -5.35
C VAL A 376 -5.13 -18.72 -4.48
N GLU A 377 -4.64 -19.20 -3.34
CA GLU A 377 -3.91 -18.42 -2.35
C GLU A 377 -2.93 -19.28 -1.57
N TYR A 378 -1.87 -18.69 -1.06
CA TYR A 378 -0.90 -19.41 -0.25
C TYR A 378 -0.28 -18.52 0.84
N GLN A 379 0.23 -19.18 1.88
CA GLN A 379 1.03 -18.61 2.94
C GLN A 379 2.25 -19.51 3.18
N VAL A 380 3.42 -18.89 3.30
CA VAL A 380 4.70 -19.55 3.52
C VAL A 380 5.24 -19.12 4.88
N ARG A 381 5.46 -20.07 5.77
CA ARG A 381 6.04 -19.83 7.09
C ARG A 381 7.46 -20.39 7.11
N GLN A 382 8.42 -19.57 7.51
CA GLN A 382 9.79 -20.01 7.71
C GLN A 382 9.85 -21.03 8.82
N THR A 383 10.64 -22.11 8.62
CA THR A 383 11.03 -23.05 9.67
C THR A 383 12.54 -22.96 9.87
N ALA A 384 13.08 -23.70 10.85
CA ALA A 384 14.52 -23.69 11.12
C ALA A 384 15.36 -24.18 9.91
N HIS A 385 14.80 -25.07 9.08
CA HIS A 385 15.52 -25.72 7.98
C HIS A 385 14.81 -25.64 6.62
N GLY A 386 13.82 -24.78 6.48
CA GLY A 386 13.03 -24.67 5.24
C GLY A 386 11.74 -23.92 5.44
N ALA A 387 10.62 -24.42 4.94
CA ALA A 387 9.35 -23.71 5.02
C ALA A 387 8.15 -24.67 5.11
N ASP A 388 7.11 -24.21 5.81
CA ASP A 388 5.77 -24.78 5.77
C ASP A 388 4.91 -23.92 4.86
N VAL A 389 4.32 -24.54 3.85
CA VAL A 389 3.46 -23.88 2.86
C VAL A 389 2.02 -24.36 3.05
N SER A 390 1.16 -23.42 3.39
CA SER A 390 -0.30 -23.62 3.40
C SER A 390 -0.89 -22.99 2.15
N LEU A 391 -1.73 -23.71 1.42
CA LEU A 391 -2.37 -23.20 0.21
C LEU A 391 -3.86 -23.51 0.16
N ILE A 392 -4.61 -22.64 -0.51
CA ILE A 392 -5.99 -22.84 -0.91
C ILE A 392 -5.98 -23.24 -2.39
N ALA A 393 -6.59 -24.35 -2.73
CA ALA A 393 -6.76 -24.83 -4.10
C ALA A 393 -8.14 -24.48 -4.66
N ASN A 394 -8.28 -24.51 -5.98
CA ASN A 394 -9.58 -24.47 -6.64
C ASN A 394 -10.44 -25.67 -6.19
N ASP A 395 -11.76 -25.45 -6.04
CA ASP A 395 -12.70 -26.50 -5.64
C ASP A 395 -12.63 -27.72 -6.57
N GLY A 396 -12.44 -28.90 -5.96
CA GLY A 396 -12.43 -30.17 -6.66
C GLY A 396 -11.13 -30.49 -7.42
N VAL A 397 -10.09 -29.70 -7.27
CA VAL A 397 -8.78 -29.93 -7.84
C VAL A 397 -7.84 -30.54 -6.80
N ASP A 398 -7.21 -31.64 -7.14
CA ASP A 398 -6.15 -32.27 -6.36
C ASP A 398 -4.79 -31.70 -6.82
N ILE A 399 -4.13 -30.95 -5.99
CA ILE A 399 -2.77 -30.44 -6.26
C ILE A 399 -1.77 -31.50 -5.81
N ALA A 400 -0.86 -31.87 -6.69
CA ALA A 400 0.25 -32.77 -6.37
C ALA A 400 1.24 -32.07 -5.36
N THR A 401 0.85 -32.05 -4.08
CA THR A 401 1.59 -31.35 -3.03
C THR A 401 3.04 -31.83 -2.89
N THR A 402 3.30 -33.10 -3.20
CA THR A 402 4.66 -33.68 -3.21
C THR A 402 5.52 -33.05 -4.31
N GLU A 403 5.01 -32.96 -5.54
CA GLU A 403 5.75 -32.34 -6.66
C GLU A 403 6.02 -30.85 -6.40
N LEU A 404 5.05 -30.16 -5.81
CA LEU A 404 5.21 -28.76 -5.43
C LEU A 404 6.23 -28.60 -4.31
N ALA A 405 6.23 -29.48 -3.31
CA ALA A 405 7.24 -29.49 -2.24
C ALA A 405 8.65 -29.75 -2.81
N ASP A 406 8.78 -30.66 -3.77
CA ASP A 406 10.05 -30.95 -4.46
C ASP A 406 10.55 -29.74 -5.25
N ALA A 407 9.66 -29.05 -5.97
CA ALA A 407 9.99 -27.84 -6.73
C ALA A 407 10.43 -26.70 -5.79
N LEU A 408 9.76 -26.50 -4.67
CA LEU A 408 10.11 -25.51 -3.64
C LEU A 408 11.45 -25.87 -2.96
N THR A 409 11.66 -27.16 -2.65
CA THR A 409 12.92 -27.67 -2.12
C THR A 409 14.08 -27.39 -3.07
N ALA A 410 13.88 -27.64 -4.39
CA ALA A 410 14.88 -27.33 -5.40
C ALA A 410 15.19 -25.82 -5.47
N ALA A 411 14.16 -24.96 -5.37
CA ALA A 411 14.35 -23.52 -5.36
C ALA A 411 15.12 -23.03 -4.12
N LEU A 412 14.85 -23.61 -2.95
CA LEU A 412 15.60 -23.29 -1.72
C LEU A 412 17.06 -23.75 -1.78
N ARG A 413 17.32 -24.93 -2.41
CA ARG A 413 18.70 -25.38 -2.67
C ARG A 413 19.44 -24.42 -3.60
N ALA A 414 18.76 -23.98 -4.66
CA ALA A 414 19.33 -23.00 -5.58
C ALA A 414 19.63 -21.65 -4.89
N ALA A 415 18.87 -21.29 -3.85
CA ALA A 415 19.12 -20.12 -3.00
C ALA A 415 20.23 -20.36 -1.96
N GLY A 416 20.85 -21.56 -1.92
CA GLY A 416 22.00 -21.88 -1.08
C GLY A 416 21.69 -22.65 0.20
N LEU A 417 20.44 -23.08 0.46
CA LEU A 417 20.12 -23.93 1.61
C LEU A 417 20.64 -25.35 1.39
N GLU A 418 21.38 -25.86 2.35
CA GLU A 418 21.76 -27.27 2.39
C GLU A 418 20.59 -28.07 3.00
N ASP A 419 20.11 -29.06 2.24
CA ASP A 419 19.04 -29.99 2.63
C ASP A 419 17.74 -29.33 3.19
N PRO A 420 17.11 -28.41 2.42
CA PRO A 420 15.91 -27.72 2.87
C PRO A 420 14.73 -28.69 3.01
N GLN A 421 13.96 -28.51 4.08
CA GLN A 421 12.75 -29.26 4.36
C GLN A 421 11.53 -28.40 4.06
N VAL A 422 10.70 -28.83 3.11
CA VAL A 422 9.48 -28.13 2.73
C VAL A 422 8.27 -29.02 2.94
N SER A 423 7.28 -28.55 3.69
CA SER A 423 5.97 -29.15 3.76
C SER A 423 4.97 -28.32 2.97
N VAL A 424 4.01 -29.00 2.30
CA VAL A 424 2.91 -28.35 1.57
C VAL A 424 1.60 -28.97 2.02
N ALA A 425 0.68 -28.13 2.51
CA ALA A 425 -0.64 -28.55 2.95
C ALA A 425 -1.74 -27.75 2.26
N ILE A 426 -2.79 -28.42 1.79
CA ILE A 426 -4.03 -27.76 1.34
C ILE A 426 -4.87 -27.49 2.58
N VAL A 427 -5.29 -26.25 2.77
CA VAL A 427 -6.09 -25.80 3.90
C VAL A 427 -7.36 -25.10 3.44
N ALA A 428 -8.38 -25.09 4.28
CA ALA A 428 -9.62 -24.38 4.00
C ALA A 428 -9.48 -22.85 4.14
N GLU A 429 -8.62 -22.41 5.08
CA GLU A 429 -8.39 -21.00 5.37
C GLU A 429 -6.93 -20.76 5.68
N LEU A 430 -6.43 -19.55 5.34
CA LEU A 430 -5.10 -19.05 5.69
C LEU A 430 -5.19 -18.12 6.89
N GLU A 431 -4.11 -18.11 7.70
CA GLU A 431 -4.00 -17.24 8.85
C GLU A 431 -3.92 -15.78 8.39
N ARG A 432 -4.79 -14.93 8.95
CA ARG A 432 -4.85 -13.51 8.67
C ARG A 432 -4.51 -12.69 9.91
N HIS A 433 -4.00 -11.48 9.69
CA HIS A 433 -3.71 -10.56 10.78
C HIS A 433 -5.01 -10.26 11.57
N PRO A 434 -5.04 -10.49 12.91
CA PRO A 434 -6.29 -10.48 13.69
C PRO A 434 -7.03 -9.14 13.70
N VAL A 435 -6.32 -8.03 13.50
CA VAL A 435 -6.89 -6.68 13.53
C VAL A 435 -7.19 -6.16 12.12
N THR A 436 -6.28 -6.36 11.16
CA THR A 436 -6.42 -5.78 9.81
C THR A 436 -7.05 -6.72 8.80
N GLY A 437 -7.14 -8.02 9.10
CA GLY A 437 -7.57 -9.07 8.18
C GLY A 437 -6.65 -9.29 6.98
N LYS A 438 -5.49 -8.58 6.92
CA LYS A 438 -4.54 -8.74 5.83
C LYS A 438 -3.90 -10.11 5.87
N LEU A 439 -3.76 -10.73 4.71
CA LEU A 439 -2.94 -11.92 4.56
C LEU A 439 -1.46 -11.52 4.63
N ARG A 440 -0.74 -12.10 5.58
CA ARG A 440 0.72 -12.07 5.57
C ARG A 440 1.19 -13.30 4.82
N ARG A 441 1.60 -13.10 3.58
CA ARG A 441 1.93 -14.21 2.67
C ARG A 441 3.21 -14.93 3.04
N PHE A 442 4.21 -14.18 3.51
CA PHE A 442 5.49 -14.69 4.00
C PHE A 442 5.63 -14.37 5.47
N ILE A 443 5.91 -15.39 6.28
CA ILE A 443 6.04 -15.30 7.75
C ILE A 443 7.45 -15.76 8.11
N PRO A 444 8.43 -14.85 8.19
CA PRO A 444 9.75 -15.16 8.71
C PRO A 444 9.67 -15.48 10.21
N ASN A 445 10.68 -16.22 10.73
CA ASN A 445 10.83 -16.52 12.15
C ASN A 445 11.30 -15.28 12.93
#